data_9fee6c52c9578a72375e86c5e46ddbe9
#
_entry.id   9fee6c52c9578a72375e86c5e46ddbe9
#
_cell.length_a   1.000
_cell.length_b   1.000
_cell.length_c   1.000
_cell.angle_alpha   90.00
_cell.angle_beta   90.00
_cell.angle_gamma   90.00
#
_symmetry.space_group_name_H-M   'P 1'
#
loop_
_entity.id
_entity.type
_entity.pdbx_description
1 polymer ?
#
loop_
_entity_poly.entity_id
_entity_poly.type
_entity_poly.pdbx_seq_one_letter_code
_entity_poly.pdbx_strand_id
1 'polypeptide(L)'
;MKLERKELNFDNVLIDEKGIISGYGAVFDNKDFADDVIEKGAFSKCLTEKQTYPMLWQHNTDQPIGIWEECSEDEHGLLLKGRLLVDDVQQAREAYALYKNGIINGLSIGFMCNSCTWEERDRDFIRHLTEIKLFEVSLVTFPCNEKAIVTDVKSTDLTIRSAEKALLDCGFSHKQAKTILSKGFKAIQANNDDRDDPSTVCDEQKAQIELINSFFNKLKGN
;
A
#
# COMPACT_ATOMS: atom_id res chain seq x y z
N MET A 1 -18.14 18.13 15.60
CA MET A 1 -17.49 17.61 14.40
C MET A 1 -17.73 16.11 14.39
N LYS A 2 -18.57 15.61 13.45
CA LYS A 2 -18.92 14.20 13.37
C LYS A 2 -17.96 13.56 12.40
N LEU A 3 -17.09 12.68 12.87
CA LEU A 3 -16.22 11.87 12.01
C LEU A 3 -17.11 10.87 11.27
N GLU A 4 -17.30 11.07 9.98
CA GLU A 4 -17.90 10.07 9.10
C GLU A 4 -16.80 9.09 8.69
N ARG A 5 -16.97 7.83 9.05
CA ARG A 5 -16.10 6.74 8.61
C ARG A 5 -16.65 6.20 7.29
N LYS A 6 -15.93 6.40 6.20
CA LYS A 6 -16.07 5.60 4.99
C LYS A 6 -15.13 4.40 5.13
N GLU A 7 -15.70 3.21 5.13
CA GLU A 7 -14.94 1.98 4.98
C GLU A 7 -14.36 1.95 3.57
N LEU A 8 -13.05 2.12 3.47
CA LEU A 8 -12.29 1.83 2.26
C LEU A 8 -11.85 0.37 2.38
N ASN A 9 -12.32 -0.47 1.48
CA ASN A 9 -11.84 -1.85 1.35
C ASN A 9 -10.35 -1.82 0.99
N PHE A 10 -9.53 -2.26 1.92
CA PHE A 10 -8.09 -2.42 1.76
C PHE A 10 -7.82 -3.79 1.13
N ASP A 11 -7.77 -3.84 -0.18
CA ASP A 11 -7.23 -5.00 -0.89
C ASP A 11 -5.71 -4.89 -0.90
N ASN A 12 -5.07 -5.74 -0.08
CA ASN A 12 -3.69 -6.21 -0.15
C ASN A 12 -2.55 -5.20 0.08
N VAL A 13 -2.26 -4.99 1.35
CA VAL A 13 -0.98 -4.45 1.81
C VAL A 13 -0.02 -5.61 2.07
N LEU A 14 1.01 -5.79 1.25
CA LEU A 14 2.09 -6.73 1.51
C LEU A 14 3.36 -5.97 1.85
N ILE A 15 3.70 -5.90 3.14
CA ILE A 15 5.07 -5.62 3.55
C ILE A 15 5.86 -6.93 3.45
N ASP A 16 6.96 -6.91 2.71
CA ASP A 16 8.01 -7.90 2.79
C ASP A 16 8.55 -7.94 4.24
N GLU A 17 8.93 -9.13 4.72
CA GLU A 17 9.57 -9.34 6.03
C GLU A 17 10.86 -8.51 6.21
N LYS A 18 11.38 -7.91 5.14
CA LYS A 18 12.55 -7.03 5.10
C LYS A 18 12.24 -5.53 5.25
N GLY A 19 10.98 -5.15 5.47
CA GLY A 19 10.58 -3.75 5.61
C GLY A 19 10.47 -2.98 4.29
N ILE A 20 10.44 -3.65 3.14
CA ILE A 20 10.22 -3.00 1.83
C ILE A 20 8.79 -2.52 1.74
N ILE A 21 8.62 -1.26 1.33
CA ILE A 21 7.34 -0.56 1.27
C ILE A 21 7.24 0.22 -0.03
N SER A 22 6.07 0.25 -0.65
CA SER A 22 5.79 1.13 -1.78
C SER A 22 4.42 1.75 -1.71
N GLY A 23 4.22 2.85 -2.42
CA GLY A 23 2.96 3.56 -2.44
C GLY A 23 3.05 4.88 -3.16
N TYR A 24 1.94 5.60 -3.18
CA TYR A 24 1.88 6.95 -3.72
C TYR A 24 2.04 7.98 -2.61
N GLY A 25 3.11 8.78 -2.67
CA GLY A 25 3.36 9.90 -1.74
C GLY A 25 2.47 11.10 -2.01
N ALA A 26 1.97 11.22 -3.23
CA ALA A 26 0.99 12.20 -3.67
C ALA A 26 0.22 11.65 -4.87
N VAL A 27 -1.06 12.04 -5.00
CA VAL A 27 -1.91 11.70 -6.15
C VAL A 27 -2.27 13.00 -6.87
N PHE A 28 -2.13 13.01 -8.21
CA PHE A 28 -2.42 14.16 -9.04
C PHE A 28 -3.91 14.44 -9.14
N ASP A 29 -4.26 15.66 -9.56
CA ASP A 29 -5.62 16.11 -9.83
C ASP A 29 -6.60 15.87 -8.67
N ASN A 30 -6.10 15.80 -7.44
CA ASN A 30 -6.88 15.61 -6.23
C ASN A 30 -6.65 16.77 -5.27
N LYS A 31 -7.72 17.51 -4.96
CA LYS A 31 -7.66 18.57 -3.95
C LYS A 31 -7.46 17.95 -2.58
N ASP A 32 -6.41 18.33 -1.89
CA ASP A 32 -6.07 17.87 -0.55
C ASP A 32 -6.71 18.74 0.55
N PHE A 33 -6.44 18.42 1.82
CA PHE A 33 -6.99 19.17 2.96
C PHE A 33 -6.39 20.58 3.15
N ALA A 34 -5.30 20.89 2.44
CA ALA A 34 -4.70 22.22 2.43
C ALA A 34 -5.17 23.09 1.24
N ASP A 35 -6.20 22.62 0.50
CA ASP A 35 -6.71 23.21 -0.73
C ASP A 35 -5.65 23.27 -1.86
N ASP A 36 -4.71 22.29 -1.83
CA ASP A 36 -3.69 22.11 -2.86
C ASP A 36 -4.11 21.04 -3.86
N VAL A 37 -3.80 21.26 -5.12
CA VAL A 37 -3.83 20.29 -6.21
C VAL A 37 -2.42 20.16 -6.78
N ILE A 38 -1.88 18.97 -6.78
CA ILE A 38 -0.57 18.71 -7.37
C ILE A 38 -0.78 18.34 -8.83
N GLU A 39 -0.18 19.12 -9.72
CA GLU A 39 -0.24 18.90 -11.15
C GLU A 39 0.76 17.84 -11.60
N LYS A 40 0.38 17.08 -12.63
CA LYS A 40 1.29 16.13 -13.26
C LYS A 40 2.54 16.85 -13.78
N GLY A 41 3.72 16.30 -13.47
CA GLY A 41 5.02 16.88 -13.81
C GLY A 41 5.60 17.78 -12.72
N ALA A 42 4.87 18.03 -11.63
CA ALA A 42 5.32 18.90 -10.55
C ALA A 42 6.61 18.45 -9.87
N PHE A 43 6.89 17.15 -9.85
CA PHE A 43 8.10 16.57 -9.25
C PHE A 43 9.22 16.32 -10.26
N SER A 44 8.99 16.44 -11.56
CA SER A 44 9.91 16.01 -12.63
C SER A 44 11.32 16.57 -12.45
N LYS A 45 11.44 17.85 -12.08
CA LYS A 45 12.74 18.51 -11.89
C LYS A 45 13.47 17.97 -10.68
N CYS A 46 12.82 17.89 -9.51
CA CYS A 46 13.47 17.43 -8.28
C CYS A 46 13.86 15.95 -8.35
N LEU A 47 13.08 15.11 -9.04
CA LEU A 47 13.40 13.70 -9.23
C LEU A 47 14.59 13.48 -10.19
N THR A 48 14.81 14.41 -11.14
CA THR A 48 16.00 14.38 -11.99
C THR A 48 17.27 14.76 -11.20
N GLU A 49 17.16 15.71 -10.27
CA GLU A 49 18.26 16.19 -9.47
C GLU A 49 18.63 15.22 -8.31
N LYS A 50 17.64 14.54 -7.77
CA LYS A 50 17.78 13.65 -6.61
C LYS A 50 16.84 12.46 -6.74
N GLN A 51 17.39 11.26 -6.61
CA GLN A 51 16.64 10.00 -6.80
C GLN A 51 16.22 9.31 -5.49
N THR A 52 16.80 9.70 -4.36
CA THR A 52 16.53 9.08 -3.07
C THR A 52 16.09 10.12 -2.05
N TYR A 53 15.14 9.78 -1.19
CA TYR A 53 14.60 10.71 -0.19
C TYR A 53 14.52 10.02 1.18
N PRO A 54 14.71 10.78 2.29
CA PRO A 54 14.51 10.24 3.62
C PRO A 54 13.03 9.87 3.82
N MET A 55 12.81 8.75 4.51
CA MET A 55 11.52 8.34 5.03
C MET A 55 11.48 8.74 6.50
N LEU A 56 10.58 9.66 6.86
CA LEU A 56 10.47 10.15 8.22
C LEU A 56 9.21 9.57 8.91
N TRP A 57 9.19 9.67 10.22
CA TRP A 57 8.03 9.41 11.05
C TRP A 57 7.29 10.72 11.35
N GLN A 58 6.04 10.84 10.86
CA GLN A 58 5.14 11.97 11.18
C GLN A 58 5.77 13.36 10.89
N HIS A 59 6.53 13.51 9.80
CA HIS A 59 7.27 14.73 9.44
C HIS A 59 8.32 15.18 10.47
N ASN A 60 8.69 14.31 11.39
CA ASN A 60 9.71 14.64 12.38
C ASN A 60 11.12 14.41 11.80
N THR A 61 11.83 15.51 11.56
CA THR A 61 13.18 15.49 10.99
C THR A 61 14.21 14.78 11.87
N ASP A 62 13.95 14.64 13.16
CA ASP A 62 14.81 13.93 14.12
C ASP A 62 14.51 12.42 14.17
N GLN A 63 13.50 11.97 13.41
CA GLN A 63 13.08 10.57 13.38
C GLN A 63 13.07 9.99 11.95
N PRO A 64 14.22 9.87 11.30
CA PRO A 64 14.32 9.12 10.06
C PRO A 64 14.16 7.62 10.36
N ILE A 65 13.24 6.97 9.64
CA ILE A 65 12.90 5.55 9.85
C ILE A 65 13.26 4.67 8.65
N GLY A 66 13.68 5.28 7.54
CA GLY A 66 13.99 4.55 6.32
C GLY A 66 14.41 5.47 5.18
N ILE A 67 14.38 4.90 4.00
CA ILE A 67 14.79 5.57 2.76
C ILE A 67 13.86 5.18 1.61
N TRP A 68 13.47 6.15 0.79
CA TRP A 68 12.87 5.95 -0.51
C TRP A 68 13.99 5.82 -1.54
N GLU A 69 14.11 4.66 -2.17
CA GLU A 69 15.21 4.29 -3.08
C GLU A 69 14.84 4.50 -4.56
N GLU A 70 13.56 4.32 -4.88
CA GLU A 70 13.01 4.53 -6.21
C GLU A 70 11.84 5.53 -6.10
N CYS A 71 11.95 6.65 -6.81
CA CYS A 71 10.93 7.69 -6.83
C CYS A 71 10.69 8.10 -8.28
N SER A 72 9.44 8.03 -8.72
CA SER A 72 9.05 8.36 -10.09
C SER A 72 7.64 8.95 -10.15
N GLU A 73 7.35 9.73 -11.18
CA GLU A 73 6.00 10.11 -11.53
C GLU A 73 5.43 9.12 -12.55
N ASP A 74 4.16 8.78 -12.39
CA ASP A 74 3.37 8.09 -13.40
C ASP A 74 2.08 8.87 -13.72
N GLU A 75 1.09 8.25 -14.36
CA GLU A 75 -0.20 8.88 -14.67
C GLU A 75 -1.05 9.17 -13.42
N HIS A 76 -0.77 8.53 -12.30
CA HIS A 76 -1.56 8.61 -11.09
C HIS A 76 -0.96 9.58 -10.05
N GLY A 77 0.37 9.60 -9.92
CA GLY A 77 1.01 10.42 -8.91
C GLY A 77 2.51 10.18 -8.73
N LEU A 78 3.01 10.54 -7.55
CA LEU A 78 4.38 10.28 -7.11
C LEU A 78 4.48 8.85 -6.55
N LEU A 79 4.92 7.93 -7.38
CA LEU A 79 5.16 6.53 -7.01
C LEU A 79 6.51 6.39 -6.31
N LEU A 80 6.51 5.72 -5.17
CA LEU A 80 7.65 5.53 -4.30
C LEU A 80 7.84 4.07 -3.97
N LYS A 81 9.11 3.64 -3.92
CA LYS A 81 9.51 2.35 -3.35
C LYS A 81 10.74 2.56 -2.49
N GLY A 82 10.74 1.98 -1.30
CA GLY A 82 11.80 2.16 -0.33
C GLY A 82 11.75 1.09 0.75
N ARG A 83 12.53 1.29 1.79
CA ARG A 83 12.58 0.35 2.92
C ARG A 83 12.68 1.05 4.25
N LEU A 84 12.01 0.48 5.21
CA LEU A 84 12.14 0.79 6.63
C LEU A 84 13.41 0.10 7.17
N LEU A 85 14.17 0.80 7.98
CA LEU A 85 15.38 0.27 8.63
C LEU A 85 15.03 -0.49 9.90
N VAL A 86 14.23 -1.55 9.74
CA VAL A 86 13.64 -2.30 10.87
C VAL A 86 14.66 -2.99 11.77
N ASP A 87 15.83 -3.34 11.25
CA ASP A 87 16.89 -3.99 12.03
C ASP A 87 17.70 -2.99 12.84
N ASP A 88 17.85 -1.76 12.34
CA ASP A 88 18.80 -0.76 12.88
C ASP A 88 18.09 0.33 13.70
N VAL A 89 16.84 0.68 13.37
CA VAL A 89 16.11 1.81 13.95
C VAL A 89 14.88 1.34 14.72
N GLN A 90 14.83 1.63 16.03
CA GLN A 90 13.71 1.25 16.88
C GLN A 90 12.38 1.81 16.36
N GLN A 91 12.33 3.10 16.02
CA GLN A 91 11.13 3.74 15.50
C GLN A 91 10.66 3.12 14.17
N ALA A 92 11.57 2.61 13.35
CA ALA A 92 11.23 1.89 12.12
C ALA A 92 10.53 0.55 12.41
N ARG A 93 10.96 -0.20 13.46
CA ARG A 93 10.27 -1.41 13.92
C ARG A 93 8.87 -1.12 14.42
N GLU A 94 8.69 -0.04 15.18
CA GLU A 94 7.40 0.39 15.70
C GLU A 94 6.48 0.82 14.54
N ALA A 95 6.98 1.63 13.60
CA ALA A 95 6.27 2.04 12.41
C ALA A 95 5.86 0.83 11.54
N TYR A 96 6.78 -0.14 11.36
CA TYR A 96 6.50 -1.38 10.65
C TYR A 96 5.38 -2.18 11.31
N ALA A 97 5.39 -2.32 12.64
CA ALA A 97 4.36 -3.02 13.38
C ALA A 97 3.00 -2.35 13.24
N LEU A 98 2.94 -1.01 13.33
CA LEU A 98 1.70 -0.24 13.16
C LEU A 98 1.16 -0.35 11.74
N TYR A 99 2.04 -0.28 10.75
CA TYR A 99 1.69 -0.43 9.35
C TYR A 99 1.17 -1.84 9.05
N LYS A 100 1.88 -2.90 9.48
CA LYS A 100 1.50 -4.30 9.28
C LYS A 100 0.13 -4.64 9.88
N ASN A 101 -0.26 -3.94 10.95
CA ASN A 101 -1.56 -4.09 11.59
C ASN A 101 -2.62 -3.12 11.02
N GLY A 102 -2.33 -2.40 9.93
CA GLY A 102 -3.27 -1.48 9.29
C GLY A 102 -3.64 -0.25 10.11
N ILE A 103 -2.86 0.07 11.18
CA ILE A 103 -3.13 1.23 12.04
C ILE A 103 -2.70 2.52 11.35
N ILE A 104 -1.61 2.46 10.58
CA ILE A 104 -1.13 3.54 9.73
C ILE A 104 -0.92 3.03 8.31
N ASN A 105 -1.30 3.84 7.33
CA ASN A 105 -1.10 3.55 5.91
C ASN A 105 -0.91 4.82 5.07
N GLY A 106 -0.98 5.99 5.68
CA GLY A 106 -0.86 7.27 5.01
C GLY A 106 0.58 7.61 4.69
N LEU A 107 0.79 8.19 3.50
CA LEU A 107 2.01 8.87 3.09
C LEU A 107 1.75 10.36 3.00
N SER A 108 2.75 11.17 3.35
CA SER A 108 2.66 12.62 3.25
C SER A 108 4.02 13.18 2.87
N ILE A 109 4.03 14.16 1.96
CA ILE A 109 5.25 14.78 1.44
C ILE A 109 5.62 16.03 2.23
N GLY A 110 6.91 16.19 2.52
CA GLY A 110 7.50 17.45 2.97
C GLY A 110 8.18 18.16 1.79
N PHE A 111 7.66 19.32 1.41
CA PHE A 111 8.07 20.00 0.20
C PHE A 111 8.09 21.52 0.32
N MET A 112 8.72 22.16 -0.65
CA MET A 112 8.62 23.59 -0.91
C MET A 112 8.00 23.82 -2.30
N CYS A 113 6.99 24.69 -2.38
CA CYS A 113 6.43 25.12 -3.65
C CYS A 113 7.40 26.08 -4.34
N ASN A 114 7.90 25.72 -5.53
CA ASN A 114 8.70 26.57 -6.37
C ASN A 114 7.85 27.38 -7.36
N SER A 115 6.76 26.77 -7.85
CA SER A 115 5.82 27.43 -8.76
C SER A 115 4.41 26.90 -8.53
N CYS A 116 3.44 27.80 -8.58
CA CYS A 116 2.02 27.47 -8.48
C CYS A 116 1.16 28.45 -9.25
N THR A 117 -0.07 28.04 -9.53
CA THR A 117 -1.16 28.89 -10.02
C THR A 117 -2.32 28.84 -9.05
N TRP A 118 -3.26 29.77 -9.16
CA TRP A 118 -4.42 29.84 -8.28
C TRP A 118 -5.70 29.81 -9.10
N GLU A 119 -6.63 28.98 -8.68
CA GLU A 119 -8.00 28.92 -9.19
C GLU A 119 -8.95 29.45 -8.12
N GLU A 120 -9.82 30.40 -8.50
CA GLU A 120 -10.94 30.83 -7.67
C GLU A 120 -12.17 30.03 -8.08
N ARG A 121 -12.71 29.25 -7.13
CA ARG A 121 -13.91 28.44 -7.33
C ARG A 121 -14.86 28.59 -6.16
N ASP A 122 -16.07 29.08 -6.39
CA ASP A 122 -17.14 29.21 -5.38
C ASP A 122 -16.75 29.96 -4.09
N ARG A 123 -15.83 30.95 -4.18
CA ARG A 123 -15.19 31.73 -3.10
C ARG A 123 -14.07 31.00 -2.36
N ASP A 124 -13.69 29.79 -2.79
CA ASP A 124 -12.50 29.11 -2.31
C ASP A 124 -11.33 29.37 -3.29
N PHE A 125 -10.12 29.41 -2.74
CA PHE A 125 -8.91 29.52 -3.53
C PHE A 125 -8.19 28.18 -3.50
N ILE A 126 -8.05 27.54 -4.68
CA ILE A 126 -7.32 26.30 -4.87
C ILE A 126 -5.95 26.63 -5.42
N ARG A 127 -4.91 26.11 -4.78
CA ARG A 127 -3.53 26.29 -5.24
C ARG A 127 -3.09 25.08 -6.06
N HIS A 128 -2.77 25.32 -7.33
CA HIS A 128 -2.25 24.32 -8.24
C HIS A 128 -0.72 24.33 -8.21
N LEU A 129 -0.11 23.29 -7.65
CA LEU A 129 1.33 23.16 -7.51
C LEU A 129 1.91 22.60 -8.82
N THR A 130 2.66 23.43 -9.54
CA THR A 130 3.21 23.11 -10.86
C THR A 130 4.69 22.77 -10.84
N GLU A 131 5.45 23.22 -9.83
CA GLU A 131 6.83 22.82 -9.57
C GLU A 131 7.07 22.72 -8.06
N ILE A 132 7.53 21.54 -7.62
CA ILE A 132 7.76 21.19 -6.22
C ILE A 132 9.24 20.83 -6.02
N LYS A 133 9.81 21.29 -4.90
CA LYS A 133 11.06 20.75 -4.36
C LYS A 133 10.75 19.82 -3.22
N LEU A 134 10.88 18.51 -3.46
CA LEU A 134 10.65 17.46 -2.47
C LEU A 134 11.83 17.36 -1.50
N PHE A 135 11.56 17.28 -0.20
CA PHE A 135 12.58 17.09 0.84
C PHE A 135 12.54 15.70 1.44
N GLU A 136 11.35 15.20 1.74
CA GLU A 136 11.11 13.91 2.41
C GLU A 136 9.71 13.37 2.09
N VAL A 137 9.48 12.09 2.37
CA VAL A 137 8.14 11.53 2.44
C VAL A 137 8.01 10.72 3.72
N SER A 138 6.99 11.04 4.49
CA SER A 138 6.73 10.47 5.80
C SER A 138 5.65 9.39 5.79
N LEU A 139 5.81 8.42 6.68
CA LEU A 139 4.68 7.63 7.16
C LEU A 139 3.90 8.45 8.18
N VAL A 140 2.60 8.61 7.94
CA VAL A 140 1.72 9.43 8.77
C VAL A 140 0.42 8.71 9.11
N THR A 141 -0.17 9.07 10.25
CA THR A 141 -1.49 8.57 10.65
C THR A 141 -2.61 9.20 9.82
N PHE A 142 -2.46 10.50 9.48
CA PHE A 142 -3.44 11.27 8.73
C PHE A 142 -2.73 12.02 7.60
N PRO A 143 -2.75 11.50 6.36
CA PRO A 143 -2.15 12.18 5.22
C PRO A 143 -2.97 13.43 4.83
N CYS A 144 -2.30 14.47 4.36
CA CYS A 144 -2.96 15.67 3.82
C CYS A 144 -3.73 15.33 2.54
N ASN A 145 -3.13 14.54 1.67
CA ASN A 145 -3.80 13.97 0.49
C ASN A 145 -4.36 12.59 0.88
N GLU A 146 -5.69 12.46 1.01
CA GLU A 146 -6.36 11.21 1.43
C GLU A 146 -6.06 10.01 0.53
N LYS A 147 -5.65 10.27 -0.72
CA LYS A 147 -5.29 9.23 -1.69
C LYS A 147 -3.80 8.87 -1.65
N ALA A 148 -2.98 9.62 -0.91
CA ALA A 148 -1.58 9.32 -0.69
C ALA A 148 -1.45 8.18 0.35
N ILE A 149 -1.59 6.97 -0.14
CA ILE A 149 -1.53 5.75 0.68
C ILE A 149 -0.44 4.82 0.17
N VAL A 150 0.03 3.98 1.06
CA VAL A 150 0.90 2.88 0.70
C VAL A 150 0.09 1.88 -0.11
N THR A 151 0.49 1.65 -1.33
CA THR A 151 -0.04 0.64 -2.22
C THR A 151 0.94 -0.52 -2.30
N ASP A 152 0.45 -1.66 -2.70
CA ASP A 152 1.16 -2.92 -2.71
C ASP A 152 2.57 -2.87 -3.36
N VAL A 153 3.49 -3.66 -2.82
CA VAL A 153 4.66 -4.09 -3.58
C VAL A 153 4.23 -5.33 -4.37
N LYS A 154 4.14 -5.22 -5.67
CA LYS A 154 4.16 -6.41 -6.51
C LYS A 154 5.47 -7.14 -6.22
N SER A 155 5.44 -8.14 -5.34
CA SER A 155 6.49 -9.14 -5.34
C SER A 155 6.42 -9.81 -6.71
N THR A 156 7.40 -9.54 -7.55
CA THR A 156 7.52 -10.08 -8.90
C THR A 156 7.70 -11.60 -8.92
N ASP A 157 7.80 -12.22 -7.76
CA ASP A 157 7.95 -13.67 -7.63
C ASP A 157 6.89 -14.26 -6.71
N LEU A 158 5.71 -14.53 -7.29
CA LEU A 158 4.78 -15.52 -6.74
C LEU A 158 5.46 -16.89 -6.82
N THR A 159 6.27 -17.19 -5.81
CA THR A 159 6.87 -18.51 -5.69
C THR A 159 5.84 -19.49 -5.10
N ILE A 160 5.93 -20.77 -5.47
CA ILE A 160 5.13 -21.85 -4.84
C ILE A 160 5.23 -21.77 -3.31
N ARG A 161 6.36 -21.31 -2.78
CA ARG A 161 6.62 -21.17 -1.34
C ARG A 161 5.84 -20.03 -0.69
N SER A 162 5.71 -18.86 -1.36
CA SER A 162 4.89 -17.75 -0.85
C SER A 162 3.40 -18.07 -0.92
N ALA A 163 2.97 -18.77 -1.97
CA ALA A 163 1.60 -19.24 -2.09
C ALA A 163 1.25 -20.33 -1.05
N GLU A 164 2.19 -21.25 -0.75
CA GLU A 164 2.02 -22.23 0.32
C GLU A 164 1.87 -21.54 1.69
N LYS A 165 2.71 -20.54 1.98
CA LYS A 165 2.63 -19.77 3.23
C LYS A 165 1.28 -19.05 3.37
N ALA A 166 0.81 -18.38 2.31
CA ALA A 166 -0.48 -17.70 2.32
C ALA A 166 -1.66 -18.67 2.62
N LEU A 167 -1.61 -19.88 2.08
CA LEU A 167 -2.63 -20.90 2.38
C LEU A 167 -2.55 -21.39 3.83
N LEU A 168 -1.35 -21.51 4.39
CA LEU A 168 -1.16 -21.85 5.81
C LEU A 168 -1.70 -20.74 6.72
N ASP A 169 -1.44 -19.49 6.40
CA ASP A 169 -1.92 -18.32 7.15
C ASP A 169 -3.47 -18.22 7.11
N CYS A 170 -4.10 -18.72 6.03
CA CYS A 170 -5.55 -18.91 5.92
C CYS A 170 -6.09 -20.16 6.67
N GLY A 171 -5.24 -20.89 7.43
CA GLY A 171 -5.67 -22.03 8.25
C GLY A 171 -5.65 -23.39 7.54
N PHE A 172 -5.16 -23.48 6.31
CA PHE A 172 -4.97 -24.77 5.63
C PHE A 172 -3.74 -25.52 6.20
N SER A 173 -3.83 -26.84 6.32
CA SER A 173 -2.67 -27.65 6.68
C SER A 173 -1.65 -27.70 5.53
N HIS A 174 -0.38 -27.99 5.81
CA HIS A 174 0.66 -28.16 4.79
C HIS A 174 0.26 -29.16 3.68
N LYS A 175 -0.44 -30.22 4.03
CA LYS A 175 -0.93 -31.21 3.07
C LYS A 175 -2.00 -30.63 2.14
N GLN A 176 -2.93 -29.86 2.70
CA GLN A 176 -3.98 -29.17 1.93
C GLN A 176 -3.39 -28.08 1.04
N ALA A 177 -2.49 -27.25 1.58
CA ALA A 177 -1.81 -26.20 0.82
C ALA A 177 -1.05 -26.77 -0.40
N LYS A 178 -0.26 -27.83 -0.21
CA LYS A 178 0.43 -28.52 -1.30
C LYS A 178 -0.53 -29.12 -2.33
N THR A 179 -1.66 -29.68 -1.88
CA THR A 179 -2.67 -30.26 -2.76
C THR A 179 -3.35 -29.17 -3.57
N ILE A 180 -3.69 -28.01 -2.96
CA ILE A 180 -4.26 -26.84 -3.65
C ILE A 180 -3.29 -26.35 -4.74
N LEU A 181 -2.03 -26.17 -4.39
CA LEU A 181 -1.01 -25.65 -5.31
C LEU A 181 -0.70 -26.60 -6.46
N SER A 182 -0.77 -27.91 -6.24
CA SER A 182 -0.45 -28.92 -7.27
C SER A 182 -1.65 -29.33 -8.14
N LYS A 183 -2.85 -29.38 -7.59
CA LYS A 183 -4.03 -29.96 -8.22
C LYS A 183 -5.23 -29.02 -8.32
N GLY A 184 -5.15 -27.84 -7.68
CA GLY A 184 -6.25 -26.91 -7.55
C GLY A 184 -7.23 -27.25 -6.42
N PHE A 185 -8.05 -26.28 -6.02
CA PHE A 185 -8.96 -26.38 -4.85
C PHE A 185 -10.00 -27.52 -4.97
N LYS A 186 -10.46 -27.84 -6.19
CA LYS A 186 -11.42 -28.92 -6.44
C LYS A 186 -10.93 -30.30 -5.99
N ALA A 187 -9.62 -30.50 -5.91
CA ALA A 187 -9.04 -31.77 -5.47
C ALA A 187 -9.17 -32.00 -3.93
N ILE A 188 -9.45 -30.95 -3.16
CA ILE A 188 -9.72 -31.07 -1.72
C ILE A 188 -11.17 -31.44 -1.48
N GLN A 189 -12.10 -30.88 -2.25
CA GLN A 189 -13.53 -31.24 -2.17
C GLN A 189 -13.76 -32.70 -2.49
N ALA A 190 -13.05 -33.25 -3.48
CA ALA A 190 -13.16 -34.66 -3.86
C ALA A 190 -12.64 -35.66 -2.81
N ASN A 191 -11.79 -35.20 -1.86
CA ASN A 191 -11.26 -36.06 -0.79
C ASN A 191 -12.04 -35.95 0.53
N ASN A 192 -13.02 -35.04 0.62
CA ASN A 192 -13.85 -34.82 1.81
C ASN A 192 -15.24 -35.49 1.71
N ASP A 193 -15.55 -36.17 0.59
CA ASP A 193 -16.85 -36.85 0.39
C ASP A 193 -17.07 -38.08 1.32
N ASP A 194 -16.08 -38.43 2.17
CA ASP A 194 -16.25 -39.54 3.12
C ASP A 194 -16.52 -39.14 4.57
N ARG A 195 -16.53 -37.84 4.93
CA ARG A 195 -16.93 -37.36 6.29
C ARG A 195 -17.28 -35.89 6.29
N ASP A 196 -18.52 -35.61 6.53
CA ASP A 196 -19.19 -34.37 6.94
C ASP A 196 -20.11 -33.70 5.92
N ASP A 197 -21.32 -33.50 6.42
CA ASP A 197 -22.47 -32.85 5.81
C ASP A 197 -22.14 -31.45 5.24
N PRO A 198 -22.49 -31.11 3.98
CA PRO A 198 -22.21 -29.82 3.36
C PRO A 198 -22.94 -28.60 3.96
N SER A 199 -23.74 -28.79 4.99
CA SER A 199 -24.58 -27.72 5.58
C SER A 199 -23.90 -26.83 6.62
N THR A 200 -22.61 -27.03 6.93
CA THR A 200 -21.87 -26.33 8.01
C THR A 200 -20.75 -25.40 7.56
N VAL A 201 -20.73 -24.95 6.31
CA VAL A 201 -19.76 -23.94 5.88
C VAL A 201 -20.28 -22.58 6.34
N CYS A 202 -19.61 -21.95 7.32
CA CYS A 202 -19.96 -20.62 7.80
C CYS A 202 -19.69 -19.56 6.71
N ASP A 203 -20.38 -18.41 6.82
CA ASP A 203 -20.28 -17.35 5.80
C ASP A 203 -18.87 -16.77 5.66
N GLU A 204 -18.04 -16.80 6.71
CA GLU A 204 -16.61 -16.46 6.65
C GLU A 204 -15.81 -17.42 5.77
N GLN A 205 -16.09 -18.71 5.82
CA GLN A 205 -15.41 -19.70 4.96
C GLN A 205 -15.83 -19.55 3.50
N LYS A 206 -17.08 -19.14 3.21
CA LYS A 206 -17.54 -18.85 1.85
C LYS A 206 -16.81 -17.65 1.26
N ALA A 207 -16.65 -16.57 2.04
CA ALA A 207 -15.91 -15.37 1.63
C ALA A 207 -14.42 -15.69 1.35
N GLN A 208 -13.79 -16.54 2.17
CA GLN A 208 -12.41 -17.00 1.96
C GLN A 208 -12.28 -17.85 0.68
N ILE A 209 -13.26 -18.68 0.37
CA ILE A 209 -13.31 -19.50 -0.85
C ILE A 209 -13.43 -18.59 -2.11
N GLU A 210 -14.23 -17.53 -2.06
CA GLU A 210 -14.34 -16.56 -3.16
C GLU A 210 -13.04 -15.81 -3.39
N LEU A 211 -12.33 -15.41 -2.33
CA LEU A 211 -11.03 -14.77 -2.39
C LEU A 211 -9.98 -15.67 -3.06
N ILE A 212 -9.92 -16.94 -2.67
CA ILE A 212 -9.04 -17.95 -3.25
C ILE A 212 -9.36 -18.17 -4.74
N ASN A 213 -10.63 -18.22 -5.12
CA ASN A 213 -11.04 -18.37 -6.51
C ASN A 213 -10.67 -17.15 -7.36
N SER A 214 -10.80 -15.94 -6.82
CA SER A 214 -10.35 -14.70 -7.45
C SER A 214 -8.84 -14.71 -7.70
N PHE A 215 -8.06 -15.16 -6.73
CA PHE A 215 -6.61 -15.32 -6.84
C PHE A 215 -6.20 -16.30 -7.94
N PHE A 216 -6.83 -17.47 -8.01
CA PHE A 216 -6.55 -18.46 -9.06
C PHE A 216 -6.97 -18.00 -10.46
N ASN A 217 -8.02 -17.19 -10.57
CA ASN A 217 -8.43 -16.61 -11.86
C ASN A 217 -7.42 -15.57 -12.36
N LYS A 218 -6.80 -14.81 -11.46
CA LYS A 218 -5.69 -13.88 -11.80
C LYS A 218 -4.42 -14.62 -12.24
N LEU A 219 -4.14 -15.80 -11.69
CA LEU A 219 -2.98 -16.62 -12.07
C LEU A 219 -3.15 -17.32 -13.42
N LYS A 220 -4.37 -17.54 -13.90
CA LYS A 220 -4.68 -18.21 -15.18
C LYS A 220 -4.84 -17.24 -16.35
N GLY A 221 -4.83 -15.95 -16.10
CA GLY A 221 -5.05 -14.89 -17.10
C GLY A 221 -3.77 -14.28 -17.69
N ASN A 222 -2.60 -14.95 -17.51
CA ASN A 222 -1.33 -14.65 -18.20
C ASN A 222 -0.88 -15.83 -19.03
#